data_4bb8ff4a86c21819f920e0b6dacf75c7
#
_entry.id   4bb8ff4a86c21819f920e0b6dacf75c7
#
_cell.length_a   1.000
_cell.length_b   1.000
_cell.length_c   1.000
_cell.angle_alpha   90.00
_cell.angle_beta   90.00
_cell.angle_gamma   90.00
#
_symmetry.space_group_name_H-M   'P 1'
#
loop_
_entity.id
_entity.type
_entity.pdbx_description
1 polymer ?
#
loop_
_entity_poly.entity_id
_entity_poly.type
_entity_poly.pdbx_seq_one_letter_code
_entity_poly.pdbx_strand_id
1 'polypeptide(L)'
;EVDDTLKERSSHGSFELPIETYTDNCEIFHSLYNHWHDEMELIYIESGSGLVRLNKEILRVKAGDLIIVNRGVLHGIKTDLKNILYFRSIVFDLNFLSGPAGDLCQERVISLLMENQAEFTHIISPSDSNYENICQLFDAIHTCHKEKNPYYFVKLKALFFSFFYEMLMGNYITPADKEENKSLASIKKI
;
A
#
# COMPACT_ATOMS: atom_id res chain seq x y z
N GLU A 1 -1.32 17.75 2.52
CA GLU A 1 -0.16 18.67 2.42
C GLU A 1 1.13 17.92 2.71
N VAL A 2 2.22 18.28 2.04
CA VAL A 2 3.56 17.71 2.26
C VAL A 2 4.51 18.74 2.84
N ASP A 3 5.57 18.29 3.48
CA ASP A 3 6.69 19.14 3.93
C ASP A 3 7.75 19.32 2.82
N ASP A 4 8.84 20.01 3.14
CA ASP A 4 9.93 20.28 2.19
C ASP A 4 10.67 19.00 1.73
N THR A 5 10.49 17.88 2.43
CA THR A 5 11.02 16.55 2.08
C THR A 5 10.03 15.69 1.31
N LEU A 6 8.88 16.24 0.94
CA LEU A 6 7.73 15.55 0.35
C LEU A 6 7.08 14.53 1.30
N LYS A 7 7.35 14.58 2.61
CA LYS A 7 6.65 13.76 3.59
C LYS A 7 5.23 14.30 3.77
N GLU A 8 4.25 13.41 3.72
CA GLU A 8 2.88 13.76 4.02
C GLU A 8 2.72 14.14 5.49
N ARG A 9 1.98 15.23 5.74
CA ARG A 9 1.71 15.74 7.10
C ARG A 9 0.45 15.16 7.72
N SER A 10 -0.39 14.52 6.91
CA SER A 10 -1.62 13.89 7.37
C SER A 10 -1.30 12.62 8.13
N SER A 11 -2.07 12.34 9.17
CA SER A 11 -2.08 11.03 9.84
C SER A 11 -3.25 10.21 9.31
N HIS A 12 -3.02 8.92 9.08
CA HIS A 12 -4.02 8.00 8.56
C HIS A 12 -4.61 7.15 9.68
N GLY A 13 -5.92 7.37 9.96
CA GLY A 13 -6.61 6.70 11.06
C GLY A 13 -6.34 7.31 12.43
N SER A 14 -6.41 6.51 13.48
CA SER A 14 -6.16 6.90 14.87
C SER A 14 -4.99 6.14 15.47
N PHE A 15 -4.51 6.58 16.64
CA PHE A 15 -3.47 5.85 17.38
C PHE A 15 -3.86 4.41 17.72
N GLU A 16 -5.14 4.16 18.04
CA GLU A 16 -5.64 2.82 18.38
C GLU A 16 -5.92 1.97 17.13
N LEU A 17 -6.27 2.61 16.02
CA LEU A 17 -6.54 1.96 14.75
C LEU A 17 -5.95 2.79 13.60
N PRO A 18 -4.65 2.61 13.31
CA PRO A 18 -3.93 3.39 12.29
C PRO A 18 -4.19 2.84 10.89
N ILE A 19 -5.45 2.94 10.45
CA ILE A 19 -5.93 2.51 9.14
C ILE A 19 -6.89 3.59 8.63
N GLU A 20 -6.75 3.96 7.36
CA GLU A 20 -7.71 4.82 6.66
C GLU A 20 -7.98 4.29 5.25
N THR A 21 -9.20 4.54 4.77
CA THR A 21 -9.63 4.11 3.43
C THR A 21 -10.13 5.29 2.63
N TYR A 22 -9.68 5.37 1.39
CA TYR A 22 -10.03 6.45 0.48
C TYR A 22 -10.71 5.91 -0.78
N THR A 23 -11.55 6.76 -1.36
CA THR A 23 -12.10 6.58 -2.71
C THR A 23 -11.88 7.90 -3.42
N ASP A 24 -11.05 7.91 -4.44
CA ASP A 24 -10.59 9.13 -5.07
C ASP A 24 -10.51 9.01 -6.60
N ASN A 25 -10.29 10.15 -7.25
CA ASN A 25 -10.04 10.22 -8.68
C ASN A 25 -9.07 11.36 -9.00
N CYS A 26 -8.46 11.27 -10.16
CA CYS A 26 -7.54 12.30 -10.66
C CYS A 26 -8.23 13.33 -11.56
N GLU A 27 -9.53 13.60 -11.35
CA GLU A 27 -10.36 14.43 -12.24
C GLU A 27 -9.93 15.92 -12.21
N ILE A 28 -9.71 16.47 -11.02
CA ILE A 28 -9.49 17.91 -10.84
C ILE A 28 -8.03 18.31 -11.16
N PHE A 29 -7.06 17.52 -10.73
CA PHE A 29 -5.64 17.85 -10.86
C PHE A 29 -4.86 17.00 -11.85
N HIS A 30 -5.50 15.99 -12.47
CA HIS A 30 -4.87 15.00 -13.35
C HIS A 30 -3.65 14.30 -12.74
N SER A 31 -3.39 14.50 -11.44
CA SER A 31 -2.28 13.86 -10.73
C SER A 31 -2.47 13.91 -9.21
N LEU A 32 -2.09 12.84 -8.56
CA LEU A 32 -1.76 12.85 -7.13
C LEU A 32 -0.27 13.22 -7.02
N TYR A 33 0.04 14.28 -6.26
CA TYR A 33 1.43 14.77 -6.13
C TYR A 33 2.33 13.71 -5.51
N ASN A 34 3.63 13.74 -5.89
CA ASN A 34 4.61 12.87 -5.26
C ASN A 34 4.71 13.18 -3.77
N HIS A 35 4.54 12.15 -2.96
CA HIS A 35 4.67 12.20 -1.51
C HIS A 35 5.15 10.85 -0.97
N TRP A 36 5.50 10.82 0.29
CA TRP A 36 5.79 9.59 1.01
C TRP A 36 5.29 9.68 2.46
N HIS A 37 5.00 8.54 3.07
CA HIS A 37 4.57 8.40 4.45
C HIS A 37 5.14 7.11 5.07
N ASP A 38 5.01 6.96 6.38
CA ASP A 38 5.58 5.82 7.12
C ASP A 38 4.68 4.57 7.09
N GLU A 39 3.47 4.71 6.60
CA GLU A 39 2.50 3.64 6.44
C GLU A 39 2.70 2.87 5.13
N MET A 40 2.10 1.69 5.01
CA MET A 40 1.88 1.00 3.74
C MET A 40 0.59 1.49 3.09
N GLU A 41 0.54 1.47 1.76
CA GLU A 41 -0.66 1.76 1.00
C GLU A 41 -0.93 0.70 -0.06
N LEU A 42 -2.19 0.28 -0.16
CA LEU A 42 -2.74 -0.56 -1.21
C LEU A 42 -3.65 0.31 -2.08
N ILE A 43 -3.41 0.37 -3.40
CA ILE A 43 -4.19 1.19 -4.33
C ILE A 43 -4.80 0.30 -5.41
N TYR A 44 -6.11 0.18 -5.44
CA TYR A 44 -6.83 -0.58 -6.46
C TYR A 44 -7.41 0.34 -7.51
N ILE A 45 -7.05 0.11 -8.77
CA ILE A 45 -7.54 0.91 -9.91
C ILE A 45 -8.89 0.38 -10.36
N GLU A 46 -9.96 1.13 -10.13
CA GLU A 46 -11.33 0.76 -10.51
C GLU A 46 -11.61 0.97 -11.99
N SER A 47 -11.13 2.10 -12.53
CA SER A 47 -11.32 2.43 -13.94
C SER A 47 -10.26 3.40 -14.44
N GLY A 48 -10.12 3.52 -15.76
CA GLY A 48 -9.15 4.39 -16.38
C GLY A 48 -7.76 3.79 -16.50
N SER A 49 -6.79 4.64 -16.78
CA SER A 49 -5.37 4.27 -16.90
C SER A 49 -4.47 5.48 -16.63
N GLY A 50 -3.23 5.20 -16.25
CA GLY A 50 -2.29 6.26 -15.91
C GLY A 50 -0.88 5.74 -15.70
N LEU A 51 -0.09 6.58 -15.05
CA LEU A 51 1.27 6.26 -14.62
C LEU A 51 1.34 6.39 -13.10
N VAL A 52 1.91 5.40 -12.44
CA VAL A 52 2.29 5.48 -11.04
C VAL A 52 3.80 5.63 -10.95
N ARG A 53 4.25 6.56 -10.12
CA ARG A 53 5.66 6.67 -9.72
C ARG A 53 5.84 5.92 -8.41
N LEU A 54 6.88 5.09 -8.33
CA LEU A 54 7.33 4.44 -7.11
C LEU A 54 8.85 4.65 -7.03
N ASN A 55 9.30 5.58 -6.20
CA ASN A 55 10.69 6.05 -6.15
C ASN A 55 11.20 6.54 -7.53
N LYS A 56 12.13 5.81 -8.13
CA LYS A 56 12.70 6.13 -9.45
C LYS A 56 11.93 5.48 -10.60
N GLU A 57 11.11 4.50 -10.33
CA GLU A 57 10.34 3.78 -11.34
C GLU A 57 9.06 4.53 -11.72
N ILE A 58 8.69 4.41 -12.98
CA ILE A 58 7.42 4.89 -13.50
C ILE A 58 6.75 3.73 -14.22
N LEU A 59 5.65 3.27 -13.67
CA LEU A 59 4.92 2.10 -14.14
C LEU A 59 3.57 2.52 -14.73
N ARG A 60 3.15 1.84 -15.78
CA ARG A 60 1.80 2.04 -16.37
C ARG A 60 0.81 1.18 -15.60
N VAL A 61 -0.33 1.78 -15.25
CA VAL A 61 -1.42 1.12 -14.53
C VAL A 61 -2.75 1.31 -15.27
N LYS A 62 -3.66 0.37 -15.07
CA LYS A 62 -4.98 0.33 -15.69
C LYS A 62 -6.00 -0.30 -14.74
N ALA A 63 -7.29 -0.21 -15.10
CA ALA A 63 -8.36 -0.86 -14.36
C ALA A 63 -8.05 -2.34 -14.05
N GLY A 64 -8.26 -2.74 -12.82
CA GLY A 64 -7.98 -4.06 -12.27
C GLY A 64 -6.60 -4.22 -11.64
N ASP A 65 -5.66 -3.28 -11.84
CA ASP A 65 -4.35 -3.37 -11.18
C ASP A 65 -4.46 -2.99 -9.70
N LEU A 66 -3.80 -3.78 -8.85
CA LEU A 66 -3.58 -3.48 -7.44
C LEU A 66 -2.11 -3.09 -7.25
N ILE A 67 -1.88 -1.87 -6.75
CA ILE A 67 -0.56 -1.30 -6.52
C ILE A 67 -0.24 -1.43 -5.03
N ILE A 68 0.97 -1.87 -4.71
CA ILE A 68 1.47 -2.01 -3.35
C ILE A 68 2.58 -0.97 -3.15
N VAL A 69 2.35 -0.04 -2.24
CA VAL A 69 3.30 0.99 -1.83
C VAL A 69 3.86 0.64 -0.45
N ASN A 70 5.15 0.36 -0.39
CA ASN A 70 5.85 0.10 0.87
C ASN A 70 6.02 1.40 1.68
N ARG A 71 6.27 1.24 2.97
CA ARG A 71 6.63 2.33 3.88
C ARG A 71 7.75 3.19 3.32
N GLY A 72 7.56 4.50 3.38
CA GLY A 72 8.56 5.48 2.97
C GLY A 72 8.91 5.49 1.49
N VAL A 73 8.17 4.81 0.63
CA VAL A 73 8.33 4.89 -0.83
C VAL A 73 7.74 6.21 -1.32
N LEU A 74 8.55 7.00 -2.03
CA LEU A 74 8.06 8.18 -2.73
C LEU A 74 7.14 7.74 -3.87
N HIS A 75 5.89 8.12 -3.83
CA HIS A 75 4.89 7.71 -4.82
C HIS A 75 3.97 8.85 -5.25
N GLY A 76 3.31 8.65 -6.38
CA GLY A 76 2.34 9.56 -6.94
C GLY A 76 1.70 8.97 -8.18
N ILE A 77 0.51 9.45 -8.52
CA ILE A 77 -0.28 8.96 -9.65
C ILE A 77 -0.54 10.11 -10.62
N LYS A 78 -0.39 9.83 -11.91
CA LYS A 78 -0.75 10.73 -13.00
C LYS A 78 -1.70 10.03 -13.95
N THR A 79 -2.91 10.57 -14.11
CA THR A 79 -3.89 10.05 -15.06
C THR A 79 -3.50 10.35 -16.50
N ASP A 80 -3.96 9.52 -17.42
CA ASP A 80 -4.02 9.85 -18.84
C ASP A 80 -5.19 10.83 -19.06
N LEU A 81 -4.95 11.96 -19.70
CA LEU A 81 -5.96 13.03 -19.93
C LEU A 81 -7.22 12.53 -20.64
N LYS A 82 -7.14 11.41 -21.36
CA LYS A 82 -8.27 10.80 -22.08
C LYS A 82 -9.01 9.72 -21.28
N ASN A 83 -8.39 9.21 -20.19
CA ASN A 83 -8.91 8.10 -19.39
C ASN A 83 -8.70 8.41 -17.91
N ILE A 84 -9.59 9.20 -17.34
CA ILE A 84 -9.52 9.58 -15.93
C ILE A 84 -9.44 8.32 -15.05
N LEU A 85 -8.48 8.33 -14.15
CA LEU A 85 -8.21 7.21 -13.27
C LEU A 85 -9.03 7.37 -11.98
N TYR A 86 -9.85 6.35 -11.67
CA TYR A 86 -10.57 6.20 -10.41
C TYR A 86 -9.94 5.06 -9.61
N PHE A 87 -9.74 5.26 -8.33
CA PHE A 87 -9.12 4.27 -7.46
C PHE A 87 -9.68 4.30 -6.05
N ARG A 88 -9.49 3.20 -5.34
CA ARG A 88 -9.67 3.11 -3.89
C ARG A 88 -8.33 2.80 -3.26
N SER A 89 -8.06 3.37 -2.08
CA SER A 89 -6.85 3.00 -1.35
C SER A 89 -7.13 2.65 0.11
N ILE A 90 -6.18 1.91 0.69
CA ILE A 90 -6.12 1.52 2.09
C ILE A 90 -4.73 1.89 2.58
N VAL A 91 -4.63 2.87 3.46
CA VAL A 91 -3.38 3.27 4.13
C VAL A 91 -3.38 2.70 5.53
N PHE A 92 -2.31 2.01 5.93
CA PHE A 92 -2.24 1.38 7.25
C PHE A 92 -0.82 1.29 7.80
N ASP A 93 -0.67 1.48 9.11
CA ASP A 93 0.59 1.23 9.81
C ASP A 93 0.72 -0.25 10.17
N LEU A 94 1.85 -0.86 9.81
CA LEU A 94 2.17 -2.26 10.14
C LEU A 94 2.17 -2.54 11.66
N ASN A 95 2.39 -1.52 12.49
CA ASN A 95 2.28 -1.65 13.95
C ASN A 95 0.91 -2.18 14.41
N PHE A 96 -0.16 -1.92 13.62
CA PHE A 96 -1.49 -2.46 13.88
C PHE A 96 -1.50 -3.99 13.91
N LEU A 97 -0.61 -4.64 13.15
CA LEU A 97 -0.51 -6.10 13.02
C LEU A 97 0.57 -6.70 13.94
N SER A 98 1.31 -5.87 14.65
CA SER A 98 2.41 -6.33 15.49
C SER A 98 1.95 -7.27 16.61
N GLY A 99 2.76 -8.29 16.84
CA GLY A 99 2.63 -9.26 17.90
C GLY A 99 3.81 -9.21 18.89
N PRO A 100 3.79 -10.01 19.94
CA PRO A 100 4.89 -10.10 20.90
C PRO A 100 6.14 -10.73 20.28
N ALA A 101 7.30 -10.53 20.93
CA ALA A 101 8.52 -11.24 20.58
C ALA A 101 8.32 -12.76 20.67
N GLY A 102 8.85 -13.49 19.68
CA GLY A 102 8.67 -14.94 19.57
C GLY A 102 7.43 -15.37 18.77
N ASP A 103 6.58 -14.43 18.35
CA ASP A 103 5.51 -14.70 17.39
C ASP A 103 6.08 -14.85 15.97
N LEU A 104 5.73 -15.96 15.29
CA LEU A 104 6.27 -16.26 13.95
C LEU A 104 5.83 -15.24 12.89
N CYS A 105 4.59 -14.73 12.98
CA CYS A 105 4.12 -13.70 12.04
C CYS A 105 4.91 -12.41 12.25
N GLN A 106 5.17 -12.03 13.52
CA GLN A 106 5.99 -10.88 13.84
C GLN A 106 7.41 -11.03 13.27
N GLU A 107 8.09 -12.13 13.58
CA GLU A 107 9.51 -12.30 13.24
C GLU A 107 9.76 -12.50 11.74
N ARG A 108 8.88 -13.26 11.06
CA ARG A 108 9.11 -13.70 9.67
C ARG A 108 8.40 -12.85 8.62
N VAL A 109 7.47 -12.00 9.03
CA VAL A 109 6.73 -11.17 8.09
C VAL A 109 6.76 -9.71 8.54
N ILE A 110 6.12 -9.38 9.67
CA ILE A 110 5.89 -7.99 10.06
C ILE A 110 7.20 -7.24 10.30
N SER A 111 8.17 -7.83 11.05
CA SER A 111 9.47 -7.20 11.29
C SER A 111 10.25 -6.97 10.00
N LEU A 112 10.25 -7.94 9.07
CA LEU A 112 10.96 -7.78 7.79
C LEU A 112 10.41 -6.60 6.97
N LEU A 113 9.09 -6.42 6.95
CA LEU A 113 8.44 -5.31 6.27
C LEU A 113 8.69 -3.97 6.99
N MET A 114 8.62 -3.96 8.33
CA MET A 114 8.88 -2.76 9.14
C MET A 114 10.32 -2.27 9.03
N GLU A 115 11.28 -3.17 8.88
CA GLU A 115 12.71 -2.87 8.77
C GLU A 115 13.16 -2.67 7.31
N ASN A 116 12.24 -2.69 6.35
CA ASN A 116 12.53 -2.64 4.90
C ASN A 116 13.52 -3.74 4.46
N GLN A 117 13.44 -4.93 5.08
CA GLN A 117 14.22 -6.12 4.69
C GLN A 117 13.47 -7.03 3.72
N ALA A 118 12.21 -6.74 3.48
CA ALA A 118 11.38 -7.34 2.43
C ALA A 118 10.48 -6.28 1.80
N GLU A 119 10.15 -6.49 0.53
CA GLU A 119 9.26 -5.64 -0.26
C GLU A 119 8.15 -6.47 -0.88
N PHE A 120 7.05 -5.82 -1.18
CA PHE A 120 6.01 -6.38 -2.04
C PHE A 120 6.34 -6.17 -3.52
N THR A 121 5.86 -7.06 -4.37
CA THR A 121 5.71 -6.76 -5.80
C THR A 121 4.86 -5.51 -5.98
N HIS A 122 5.31 -4.57 -6.77
CA HIS A 122 4.68 -3.25 -6.88
C HIS A 122 3.30 -3.27 -7.53
N ILE A 123 3.05 -4.16 -8.49
CA ILE A 123 1.77 -4.25 -9.19
C ILE A 123 1.36 -5.71 -9.29
N ILE A 124 0.10 -5.98 -8.94
CA ILE A 124 -0.57 -7.27 -9.13
C ILE A 124 -1.72 -7.04 -10.10
N SER A 125 -1.72 -7.76 -11.20
CA SER A 125 -2.66 -7.59 -12.32
C SER A 125 -3.62 -8.78 -12.45
N PRO A 126 -4.75 -8.65 -13.17
CA PRO A 126 -5.73 -9.73 -13.32
C PRO A 126 -5.21 -11.06 -13.90
N SER A 127 -4.05 -11.05 -14.55
CA SER A 127 -3.39 -12.26 -15.08
C SER A 127 -2.53 -12.99 -14.05
N ASP A 128 -2.31 -12.42 -12.88
CA ASP A 128 -1.36 -12.93 -11.91
C ASP A 128 -2.00 -14.01 -11.03
N SER A 129 -1.17 -14.86 -10.46
CA SER A 129 -1.63 -15.91 -9.54
C SER A 129 -2.26 -15.30 -8.28
N ASN A 130 -3.24 -15.96 -7.72
CA ASN A 130 -3.97 -15.52 -6.52
C ASN A 130 -4.63 -14.13 -6.61
N TYR A 131 -4.65 -13.50 -7.80
CA TYR A 131 -5.21 -12.15 -7.99
C TYR A 131 -6.62 -12.03 -7.42
N GLU A 132 -7.52 -12.96 -7.75
CA GLU A 132 -8.91 -12.90 -7.30
C GLU A 132 -9.03 -12.92 -5.77
N ASN A 133 -8.28 -13.79 -5.09
CA ASN A 133 -8.28 -13.88 -3.63
C ASN A 133 -7.74 -12.58 -3.01
N ILE A 134 -6.65 -12.04 -3.56
CA ILE A 134 -6.02 -10.80 -3.09
C ILE A 134 -6.99 -9.62 -3.24
N CYS A 135 -7.64 -9.47 -4.39
CA CYS A 135 -8.61 -8.40 -4.61
C CYS A 135 -9.87 -8.54 -3.76
N GLN A 136 -10.39 -9.76 -3.54
CA GLN A 136 -11.50 -10.01 -2.62
C GLN A 136 -11.14 -9.60 -1.18
N LEU A 137 -9.90 -9.84 -0.75
CA LEU A 137 -9.44 -9.43 0.58
C LEU A 137 -9.26 -7.91 0.67
N PHE A 138 -8.75 -7.26 -0.38
CA PHE A 138 -8.73 -5.79 -0.48
C PHE A 138 -10.14 -5.21 -0.31
N ASP A 139 -11.12 -5.71 -1.07
CA ASP A 139 -12.51 -5.28 -0.98
C ASP A 139 -13.12 -5.52 0.40
N ALA A 140 -12.84 -6.67 1.00
CA ALA A 140 -13.31 -7.01 2.34
C ALA A 140 -12.72 -6.10 3.43
N ILE A 141 -11.43 -5.75 3.34
CA ILE A 141 -10.77 -4.80 4.25
C ILE A 141 -11.39 -3.42 4.10
N HIS A 142 -11.48 -2.91 2.87
CA HIS A 142 -12.03 -1.59 2.57
C HIS A 142 -13.47 -1.46 3.08
N THR A 143 -14.32 -2.45 2.78
CA THR A 143 -15.72 -2.48 3.23
C THR A 143 -15.83 -2.58 4.75
N CYS A 144 -15.05 -3.47 5.36
CA CYS A 144 -15.06 -3.66 6.81
C CYS A 144 -14.69 -2.38 7.56
N HIS A 145 -13.67 -1.64 7.09
CA HIS A 145 -13.27 -0.37 7.67
C HIS A 145 -14.35 0.71 7.47
N LYS A 146 -15.00 0.74 6.32
CA LYS A 146 -16.05 1.73 6.00
C LYS A 146 -17.34 1.51 6.81
N GLU A 147 -17.76 0.26 6.96
CA GLU A 147 -19.00 -0.09 7.68
C GLU A 147 -18.88 0.05 9.20
N LYS A 148 -17.70 -0.20 9.76
CA LYS A 148 -17.40 -0.12 11.21
C LYS A 148 -18.43 -0.89 12.08
N ASN A 149 -18.83 -2.10 11.65
CA ASN A 149 -19.69 -2.99 12.43
C ASN A 149 -19.05 -3.32 13.80
N PRO A 150 -19.83 -3.71 14.82
CA PRO A 150 -19.26 -4.07 16.12
C PRO A 150 -18.07 -5.06 15.98
N TYR A 151 -16.96 -4.76 16.67
CA TYR A 151 -15.72 -5.56 16.63
C TYR A 151 -15.02 -5.60 15.26
N TYR A 152 -15.29 -4.67 14.34
CA TYR A 152 -14.66 -4.59 13.02
C TYR A 152 -13.13 -4.60 13.09
N PHE A 153 -12.51 -4.04 14.12
CA PHE A 153 -11.06 -4.05 14.34
C PHE A 153 -10.48 -5.47 14.48
N VAL A 154 -11.23 -6.42 15.05
CA VAL A 154 -10.83 -7.85 15.11
C VAL A 154 -10.89 -8.45 13.70
N LYS A 155 -11.99 -8.17 12.97
CA LYS A 155 -12.16 -8.63 11.59
C LYS A 155 -11.10 -8.04 10.66
N LEU A 156 -10.74 -6.76 10.82
CA LEU A 156 -9.66 -6.13 10.06
C LEU A 156 -8.33 -6.87 10.24
N LYS A 157 -7.92 -7.17 11.47
CA LYS A 157 -6.68 -7.95 11.71
C LYS A 157 -6.71 -9.30 11.00
N ALA A 158 -7.82 -10.04 11.11
CA ALA A 158 -7.96 -11.33 10.45
C ALA A 158 -7.86 -11.22 8.91
N LEU A 159 -8.49 -10.19 8.32
CA LEU A 159 -8.45 -9.93 6.88
C LEU A 159 -7.04 -9.54 6.42
N PHE A 160 -6.32 -8.69 7.16
CA PHE A 160 -4.95 -8.35 6.81
C PHE A 160 -4.00 -9.54 6.90
N PHE A 161 -4.11 -10.40 7.92
CA PHE A 161 -3.32 -11.63 7.98
C PHE A 161 -3.66 -12.58 6.82
N SER A 162 -4.92 -12.68 6.43
CA SER A 162 -5.32 -13.45 5.23
C SER A 162 -4.72 -12.84 3.96
N PHE A 163 -4.73 -11.49 3.83
CA PHE A 163 -4.10 -10.79 2.72
C PHE A 163 -2.59 -11.09 2.63
N PHE A 164 -1.87 -10.98 3.74
CA PHE A 164 -0.45 -11.32 3.78
C PHE A 164 -0.19 -12.80 3.45
N TYR A 165 -1.07 -13.70 3.89
CA TYR A 165 -0.97 -15.12 3.53
C TYR A 165 -1.05 -15.32 2.00
N GLU A 166 -2.03 -14.72 1.33
CA GLU A 166 -2.15 -14.82 -0.14
C GLU A 166 -0.95 -14.18 -0.86
N MET A 167 -0.43 -13.07 -0.33
CA MET A 167 0.77 -12.42 -0.86
C MET A 167 2.02 -13.32 -0.76
N LEU A 168 2.17 -14.02 0.37
CA LEU A 168 3.26 -14.99 0.58
C LEU A 168 3.11 -16.21 -0.33
N MET A 169 1.90 -16.75 -0.45
CA MET A 169 1.63 -17.92 -1.32
C MET A 169 1.85 -17.59 -2.79
N GLY A 170 1.58 -16.36 -3.21
CA GLY A 170 1.82 -15.85 -4.56
C GLY A 170 3.27 -15.45 -4.84
N ASN A 171 4.17 -15.51 -3.86
CA ASN A 171 5.55 -15.00 -3.93
C ASN A 171 5.64 -13.49 -4.27
N TYR A 172 4.68 -12.69 -3.79
CA TYR A 172 4.67 -11.23 -3.98
C TYR A 172 5.48 -10.48 -2.92
N ILE A 173 6.02 -11.17 -1.94
CA ILE A 173 6.95 -10.64 -0.94
C ILE A 173 8.34 -11.18 -1.25
N THR A 174 9.30 -10.29 -1.50
CA THR A 174 10.67 -10.62 -1.84
C THR A 174 11.65 -10.02 -0.82
N PRO A 175 12.83 -10.64 -0.60
CA PRO A 175 13.87 -10.00 0.19
C PRO A 175 14.31 -8.67 -0.45
N ALA A 176 14.43 -7.61 0.35
CA ALA A 176 14.89 -6.31 -0.13
C ALA A 176 16.37 -6.34 -0.53
N ASP A 177 16.72 -5.70 -1.65
CA ASP A 177 18.12 -5.52 -2.05
C ASP A 177 18.80 -4.51 -1.11
N LYS A 178 19.85 -4.98 -0.40
CA LYS A 178 20.59 -4.18 0.59
C LYS A 178 21.32 -2.96 -0.03
N GLU A 179 21.62 -2.97 -1.33
CA GLU A 179 22.28 -1.85 -2.00
C GLU A 179 21.29 -0.73 -2.36
N GLU A 180 20.09 -1.07 -2.77
CA GLU A 180 19.04 -0.11 -3.12
C GLU A 180 18.57 0.69 -1.90
N ASN A 181 18.39 0.05 -0.76
CA ASN A 181 18.02 0.70 0.50
C ASN A 181 19.06 1.76 0.97
N LYS A 182 20.35 1.55 0.72
CA LYS A 182 21.37 2.55 1.03
C LYS A 182 21.29 3.79 0.12
N SER A 183 20.91 3.62 -1.14
CA SER A 183 20.77 4.73 -2.09
C SER A 183 19.54 5.59 -1.78
N LEU A 184 18.45 4.99 -1.31
CA LEU A 184 17.23 5.70 -0.91
C LEU A 184 17.41 6.51 0.38
N ALA A 185 18.17 5.99 1.35
CA ALA A 185 18.51 6.72 2.57
C ALA A 185 19.35 7.98 2.29
N SER A 186 20.10 8.02 1.19
CA SER A 186 20.87 9.20 0.78
C SER A 186 20.03 10.27 0.09
N ILE A 187 18.95 9.92 -0.59
CA ILE A 187 18.02 10.84 -1.28
C ILE A 187 17.16 11.61 -0.27
N LYS A 188 16.80 11.00 0.85
CA LYS A 188 15.98 11.62 1.92
C LYS A 188 16.76 12.61 2.80
N LYS A 189 18.07 12.76 2.59
CA LYS A 189 18.95 13.68 3.35
C LYS A 189 19.32 14.96 2.59
N ILE A 190 18.76 15.19 1.42
CA ILE A 190 18.88 16.41 0.63
C ILE A 190 17.60 17.23 0.79
#